data_8dc0946a98fb0e667bb5e4f6605ae363
#
_entry.id   8dc0946a98fb0e667bb5e4f6605ae363
#
_cell.length_a   1.000
_cell.length_b   1.000
_cell.length_c   1.000
_cell.angle_alpha   90.00
_cell.angle_beta   90.00
_cell.angle_gamma   90.00
#
_symmetry.space_group_name_H-M   'P 1'
#
loop_
_entity.id
_entity.type
_entity.pdbx_description
1 polymer ?
#
loop_
_entity_poly.entity_id
_entity_poly.type
_entity_poly.pdbx_seq_one_letter_code
_entity_poly.pdbx_strand_id
1 'polypeptide(L)'
;MKIALISEHASPLATLGGVDADGPSTYVGCVASYLVEAGHQVDVLTRRDSPGLSAVVKLRPGLTVIHVPAGPPRPLRCQELLPHMRDFVSATERLIQQGHHYDVIHANRFMSGLVAMQLKERFGIPFVMTFHTLARVQDEHQPDALHFQSVRRTLEHRIVAHADRIIAACPEDEQDLLRLYQADAQRIAVVPCGVDLYQFHPMDKQQARARLGLAPEEFIALQLGRIAPHKGIDTVIQALSCLDDRIPARLLVVGGSSAVTDDTQLPEPERLQQLAVRCGVGHRVEFTGHCDRSDLRSYYAAADVFVTTPWYEPFGITPLEAMACGTPVIGSAVGGIPYSVLDGVTGYLVPPKNPQSLARCLTMLHDNPSMAQALGRAGTRRVRSKFTWDRVTSDLLGVYQDVCAQAGPSTRAMMGMAPAMPATIRSSSARAATRA
;
A
#
# COMPACT_ATOMS: atom_id res chain seq x y z
N MET A 1 10.67 -18.91 -9.73
CA MET A 1 9.25 -19.18 -9.41
C MET A 1 8.37 -18.39 -10.36
N LYS A 2 7.15 -18.87 -10.58
CA LYS A 2 6.08 -18.08 -11.19
C LYS A 2 5.06 -17.67 -10.12
N ILE A 3 4.91 -16.38 -9.92
CA ILE A 3 4.18 -15.78 -8.79
C ILE A 3 2.94 -15.07 -9.32
N ALA A 4 1.77 -15.32 -8.72
CA ALA A 4 0.58 -14.53 -8.95
C ALA A 4 0.45 -13.48 -7.83
N LEU A 5 0.55 -12.20 -8.17
CA LEU A 5 0.16 -11.11 -7.26
C LEU A 5 -1.30 -10.76 -7.53
N ILE A 6 -2.19 -11.02 -6.58
CA ILE A 6 -3.60 -10.65 -6.71
C ILE A 6 -3.84 -9.33 -5.99
N SER A 7 -4.36 -8.35 -6.73
CA SER A 7 -4.71 -7.02 -6.22
C SER A 7 -5.93 -6.51 -6.98
N GLU A 8 -7.13 -6.87 -6.51
CA GLU A 8 -8.38 -6.72 -7.25
C GLU A 8 -8.73 -5.27 -7.62
N HIS A 9 -8.28 -4.27 -6.88
CA HIS A 9 -8.64 -2.86 -7.10
C HIS A 9 -7.44 -1.92 -7.20
N ALA A 10 -6.21 -2.41 -6.99
CA ALA A 10 -4.98 -1.61 -7.05
C ALA A 10 -4.11 -2.09 -8.22
N SER A 11 -4.33 -1.49 -9.39
CA SER A 11 -3.54 -1.82 -10.58
C SER A 11 -2.13 -1.22 -10.49
N PRO A 12 -1.07 -1.99 -10.74
CA PRO A 12 0.30 -1.46 -10.80
C PRO A 12 0.51 -0.50 -11.97
N LEU A 13 -0.39 -0.49 -12.96
CA LEU A 13 -0.31 0.43 -14.10
C LEU A 13 -0.50 1.88 -13.67
N ALA A 14 -1.29 2.16 -12.64
CA ALA A 14 -1.45 3.49 -12.08
C ALA A 14 -0.13 4.03 -11.53
N THR A 15 0.68 3.18 -10.90
CA THR A 15 2.00 3.56 -10.35
C THR A 15 3.06 3.74 -11.44
N LEU A 16 3.04 2.87 -12.44
CA LEU A 16 4.00 2.88 -13.54
C LEU A 16 3.64 3.92 -14.61
N GLY A 17 2.37 4.36 -14.64
CA GLY A 17 1.84 5.38 -15.56
C GLY A 17 1.65 6.78 -14.97
N GLY A 18 1.82 7.00 -13.69
CA GLY A 18 2.08 8.34 -13.11
C GLY A 18 0.94 9.14 -12.54
N VAL A 19 -0.32 8.71 -12.37
CA VAL A 19 -1.35 9.70 -12.00
C VAL A 19 -2.10 9.48 -10.68
N ASP A 20 -2.34 8.30 -10.15
CA ASP A 20 -3.13 8.12 -8.91
C ASP A 20 -2.71 6.89 -8.09
N ALA A 21 -1.42 6.75 -7.84
CA ALA A 21 -0.94 5.62 -7.06
C ALA A 21 -1.23 5.80 -5.57
N ASP A 22 -2.20 5.06 -5.04
CA ASP A 22 -2.31 4.86 -3.60
C ASP A 22 -1.19 3.94 -3.08
N GLY A 23 -0.99 3.92 -1.76
CA GLY A 23 0.06 3.09 -1.14
C GLY A 23 0.05 1.62 -1.59
N PRO A 24 -1.11 0.93 -1.62
CA PRO A 24 -1.21 -0.44 -2.11
C PRO A 24 -0.82 -0.64 -3.58
N SER A 25 -1.20 0.26 -4.48
CA SER A 25 -0.80 0.19 -5.90
C SER A 25 0.71 0.33 -6.06
N THR A 26 1.30 1.27 -5.32
CA THR A 26 2.76 1.46 -5.25
C THR A 26 3.45 0.21 -4.72
N TYR A 27 2.95 -0.38 -3.63
CA TYR A 27 3.51 -1.60 -3.05
C TYR A 27 3.51 -2.76 -4.06
N VAL A 28 2.35 -3.05 -4.67
CA VAL A 28 2.21 -4.15 -5.64
C VAL A 28 3.10 -3.93 -6.87
N GLY A 29 3.17 -2.70 -7.39
CA GLY A 29 4.02 -2.35 -8.53
C GLY A 29 5.51 -2.51 -8.25
N CYS A 30 5.97 -2.07 -7.08
CA CYS A 30 7.35 -2.22 -6.65
C CYS A 30 7.70 -3.70 -6.40
N VAL A 31 6.89 -4.41 -5.61
CA VAL A 31 7.09 -5.84 -5.36
C VAL A 31 7.16 -6.63 -6.66
N ALA A 32 6.22 -6.40 -7.60
CA ALA A 32 6.23 -7.06 -8.89
C ALA A 32 7.53 -6.78 -9.68
N SER A 33 7.96 -5.52 -9.68
CA SER A 33 9.15 -5.09 -10.39
C SER A 33 10.42 -5.74 -9.84
N TYR A 34 10.63 -5.65 -8.55
CA TYR A 34 11.85 -6.18 -7.91
C TYR A 34 11.89 -7.73 -7.90
N LEU A 35 10.73 -8.41 -7.82
CA LEU A 35 10.66 -9.86 -8.00
C LEU A 35 11.13 -10.29 -9.40
N VAL A 36 10.77 -9.53 -10.44
CA VAL A 36 11.23 -9.80 -11.81
C VAL A 36 12.73 -9.51 -11.96
N GLU A 37 13.23 -8.45 -11.35
CA GLU A 37 14.67 -8.15 -11.30
C GLU A 37 15.47 -9.26 -10.59
N ALA A 38 14.86 -9.90 -9.59
CA ALA A 38 15.42 -11.08 -8.91
C ALA A 38 15.29 -12.38 -9.74
N GLY A 39 14.85 -12.31 -11.01
CA GLY A 39 14.79 -13.45 -11.95
C GLY A 39 13.51 -14.30 -11.86
N HIS A 40 12.43 -13.79 -11.26
CA HIS A 40 11.16 -14.49 -11.17
C HIS A 40 10.17 -14.03 -12.25
N GLN A 41 9.14 -14.85 -12.52
CA GLN A 41 8.03 -14.47 -13.39
C GLN A 41 6.85 -14.05 -12.53
N VAL A 42 6.24 -12.91 -12.84
CA VAL A 42 5.16 -12.32 -12.08
C VAL A 42 3.99 -11.97 -13.00
N ASP A 43 2.83 -12.52 -12.67
CA ASP A 43 1.56 -12.09 -13.24
C ASP A 43 0.80 -11.30 -12.14
N VAL A 44 0.48 -10.04 -12.41
CA VAL A 44 -0.37 -9.24 -11.53
C VAL A 44 -1.80 -9.34 -12.02
N LEU A 45 -2.67 -9.94 -11.21
CA LEU A 45 -4.09 -10.10 -11.51
C LEU A 45 -4.86 -8.97 -10.83
N THR A 46 -5.45 -8.10 -11.63
CA THR A 46 -6.26 -6.97 -11.17
C THR A 46 -7.60 -6.94 -11.91
N ARG A 47 -8.62 -6.30 -11.34
CA ARG A 47 -9.92 -6.24 -11.99
C ARG A 47 -9.90 -5.31 -13.20
N ARG A 48 -10.61 -5.69 -14.26
CA ARG A 48 -10.87 -4.81 -15.41
C ARG A 48 -11.91 -3.76 -15.01
N ASP A 49 -11.47 -2.55 -14.76
CA ASP A 49 -12.29 -1.43 -14.28
C ASP A 49 -12.60 -0.39 -15.37
N SER A 50 -12.17 -0.64 -16.60
CA SER A 50 -12.48 0.18 -17.76
C SER A 50 -12.65 -0.68 -19.02
N PRO A 51 -13.59 -0.35 -19.90
CA PRO A 51 -13.78 -1.07 -21.17
C PRO A 51 -12.56 -1.00 -22.10
N GLY A 52 -11.80 0.11 -22.02
CA GLY A 52 -10.63 0.36 -22.87
C GLY A 52 -9.37 -0.43 -22.46
N LEU A 53 -9.36 -1.07 -21.31
CA LEU A 53 -8.20 -1.83 -20.86
C LEU A 53 -8.05 -3.14 -21.65
N SER A 54 -6.83 -3.39 -22.13
CA SER A 54 -6.45 -4.67 -22.71
C SER A 54 -6.52 -5.79 -21.67
N ALA A 55 -6.99 -6.98 -22.05
CA ALA A 55 -7.09 -8.11 -21.13
C ALA A 55 -5.72 -8.49 -20.52
N VAL A 56 -4.65 -8.36 -21.31
CA VAL A 56 -3.28 -8.68 -20.92
C VAL A 56 -2.34 -7.57 -21.36
N VAL A 57 -1.53 -7.07 -20.45
CA VAL A 57 -0.49 -6.05 -20.71
C VAL A 57 0.86 -6.61 -20.28
N LYS A 58 1.76 -6.85 -21.23
CA LYS A 58 3.14 -7.23 -20.95
C LYS A 58 3.96 -5.96 -20.73
N LEU A 59 4.33 -5.68 -19.49
CA LEU A 59 5.09 -4.47 -19.14
C LEU A 59 6.57 -4.59 -19.50
N ARG A 60 7.15 -5.75 -19.20
CA ARG A 60 8.54 -6.11 -19.53
C ARG A 60 8.68 -7.63 -19.50
N PRO A 61 9.77 -8.20 -19.99
CA PRO A 61 10.03 -9.64 -19.86
C PRO A 61 9.90 -10.08 -18.39
N GLY A 62 9.05 -11.09 -18.15
CA GLY A 62 8.79 -11.61 -16.80
C GLY A 62 7.68 -10.90 -16.02
N LEU A 63 7.16 -9.74 -16.45
CA LEU A 63 6.09 -9.00 -15.77
C LEU A 63 4.87 -8.80 -16.67
N THR A 64 3.76 -9.40 -16.28
CA THR A 64 2.48 -9.28 -17.00
C THR A 64 1.38 -8.78 -16.06
N VAL A 65 0.55 -7.85 -16.53
CA VAL A 65 -0.69 -7.47 -15.86
C VAL A 65 -1.86 -8.10 -16.60
N ILE A 66 -2.70 -8.80 -15.85
CA ILE A 66 -3.90 -9.47 -16.38
C ILE A 66 -5.12 -8.78 -15.78
N HIS A 67 -5.92 -8.15 -16.66
CA HIS A 67 -7.18 -7.52 -16.28
C HIS A 67 -8.30 -8.57 -16.26
N VAL A 68 -8.65 -9.00 -15.07
CA VAL A 68 -9.65 -10.04 -14.82
C VAL A 68 -11.06 -9.44 -14.94
N PRO A 69 -11.93 -10.02 -15.80
CA PRO A 69 -13.31 -9.59 -15.91
C PRO A 69 -14.11 -10.05 -14.67
N ALA A 70 -14.42 -9.10 -13.79
CA ALA A 70 -15.20 -9.33 -12.58
C ALA A 70 -16.15 -8.15 -12.35
N GLY A 71 -17.43 -8.33 -12.66
CA GLY A 71 -18.44 -7.28 -12.64
C GLY A 71 -18.29 -6.24 -13.78
N PRO A 72 -18.99 -5.11 -13.70
CA PRO A 72 -18.99 -4.09 -14.75
C PRO A 72 -17.62 -3.42 -14.88
N PRO A 73 -17.18 -3.09 -16.12
CA PRO A 73 -15.88 -2.47 -16.37
C PRO A 73 -15.94 -0.94 -16.09
N ARG A 74 -16.14 -0.58 -14.84
CA ARG A 74 -16.09 0.79 -14.30
C ARG A 74 -15.49 0.78 -12.90
N PRO A 75 -14.98 1.90 -12.36
CA PRO A 75 -14.62 2.01 -10.95
C PRO A 75 -15.81 1.63 -10.06
N LEU A 76 -15.55 0.86 -9.02
CA LEU A 76 -16.52 0.40 -8.03
C LEU A 76 -16.02 0.71 -6.63
N ARG A 77 -16.96 1.05 -5.73
CA ARG A 77 -16.65 1.16 -4.30
C ARG A 77 -16.35 -0.23 -3.73
N CYS A 78 -15.59 -0.28 -2.65
CA CYS A 78 -15.19 -1.54 -2.01
C CYS A 78 -16.41 -2.46 -1.69
N GLN A 79 -17.52 -1.87 -1.26
CA GLN A 79 -18.76 -2.60 -0.97
C GLN A 79 -19.40 -3.23 -2.22
N GLU A 80 -19.30 -2.54 -3.36
CA GLU A 80 -19.82 -3.02 -4.66
C GLU A 80 -18.94 -4.11 -5.28
N LEU A 81 -17.65 -4.20 -4.88
CA LEU A 81 -16.70 -5.17 -5.42
C LEU A 81 -16.92 -6.59 -4.87
N LEU A 82 -17.29 -6.72 -3.60
CA LEU A 82 -17.35 -8.01 -2.92
C LEU A 82 -18.23 -9.06 -3.63
N PRO A 83 -19.43 -8.72 -4.15
CA PRO A 83 -20.25 -9.68 -4.91
C PRO A 83 -19.56 -10.24 -6.16
N HIS A 84 -18.65 -9.47 -6.79
CA HIS A 84 -17.95 -9.84 -8.02
C HIS A 84 -16.69 -10.68 -7.78
N MET A 85 -16.32 -10.98 -6.54
CA MET A 85 -15.15 -11.82 -6.25
C MET A 85 -15.33 -13.26 -6.73
N ARG A 86 -16.56 -13.76 -6.85
CA ARG A 86 -16.84 -15.07 -7.47
C ARG A 86 -16.48 -15.07 -8.95
N ASP A 87 -16.80 -14.00 -9.67
CA ASP A 87 -16.44 -13.86 -11.08
C ASP A 87 -14.92 -13.79 -11.25
N PHE A 88 -14.25 -13.08 -10.32
CA PHE A 88 -12.78 -12.99 -10.30
C PHE A 88 -12.14 -14.38 -10.13
N VAL A 89 -12.64 -15.17 -9.17
CA VAL A 89 -12.20 -16.57 -8.98
C VAL A 89 -12.40 -17.37 -10.26
N SER A 90 -13.62 -17.39 -10.81
CA SER A 90 -13.95 -18.19 -11.99
C SER A 90 -13.12 -17.79 -13.22
N ALA A 91 -12.81 -16.51 -13.38
CA ALA A 91 -11.95 -16.05 -14.46
C ALA A 91 -10.48 -16.49 -14.25
N THR A 92 -9.98 -16.40 -13.01
CA THR A 92 -8.62 -16.86 -12.68
C THR A 92 -8.49 -18.38 -12.81
N GLU A 93 -9.51 -19.15 -12.46
CA GLU A 93 -9.55 -20.59 -12.68
C GLU A 93 -9.42 -20.95 -14.15
N ARG A 94 -10.13 -20.22 -15.03
CA ARG A 94 -10.00 -20.44 -16.49
C ARG A 94 -8.56 -20.17 -16.97
N LEU A 95 -7.89 -19.14 -16.44
CA LEU A 95 -6.48 -18.89 -16.77
C LEU A 95 -5.59 -20.07 -16.35
N ILE A 96 -5.77 -20.59 -15.15
CA ILE A 96 -5.02 -21.76 -14.66
C ILE A 96 -5.29 -22.99 -15.55
N GLN A 97 -6.54 -23.25 -15.89
CA GLN A 97 -6.94 -24.37 -16.77
C GLN A 97 -6.39 -24.22 -18.20
N GLN A 98 -6.15 -23.00 -18.66
CA GLN A 98 -5.53 -22.69 -19.95
C GLN A 98 -4.00 -22.79 -19.95
N GLY A 99 -3.40 -23.26 -18.85
CA GLY A 99 -1.98 -23.51 -18.73
C GLY A 99 -1.18 -22.45 -17.98
N HIS A 100 -1.83 -21.42 -17.40
CA HIS A 100 -1.17 -20.58 -16.41
C HIS A 100 -1.01 -21.40 -15.13
N HIS A 101 0.21 -21.59 -14.68
CA HIS A 101 0.50 -22.22 -13.40
C HIS A 101 1.27 -21.25 -12.51
N TYR A 102 1.06 -21.34 -11.21
CA TYR A 102 1.72 -20.50 -10.22
C TYR A 102 2.28 -21.36 -9.10
N ASP A 103 3.50 -21.07 -8.68
CA ASP A 103 4.13 -21.71 -7.54
C ASP A 103 3.55 -21.19 -6.22
N VAL A 104 3.17 -19.91 -6.18
CA VAL A 104 2.61 -19.22 -5.02
C VAL A 104 1.71 -18.07 -5.46
N ILE A 105 0.68 -17.80 -4.66
CA ILE A 105 -0.16 -16.61 -4.77
C ILE A 105 0.22 -15.65 -3.62
N HIS A 106 0.42 -14.36 -3.92
CA HIS A 106 0.48 -13.32 -2.91
C HIS A 106 -0.74 -12.42 -3.05
N ALA A 107 -1.64 -12.51 -2.11
CA ALA A 107 -2.89 -11.76 -2.08
C ALA A 107 -2.72 -10.43 -1.32
N ASN A 108 -3.18 -9.35 -1.92
CA ASN A 108 -3.12 -8.01 -1.37
C ASN A 108 -4.52 -7.52 -1.06
N ARG A 109 -4.82 -7.22 0.20
CA ARG A 109 -6.13 -6.91 0.78
C ARG A 109 -7.07 -8.12 0.88
N PHE A 110 -8.11 -7.99 1.72
CA PHE A 110 -8.97 -9.11 2.09
C PHE A 110 -9.75 -9.74 0.92
N MET A 111 -10.18 -8.96 -0.09
CA MET A 111 -10.90 -9.53 -1.25
C MET A 111 -9.98 -10.39 -2.11
N SER A 112 -8.75 -9.95 -2.36
CA SER A 112 -7.73 -10.80 -2.98
C SER A 112 -7.44 -12.06 -2.16
N GLY A 113 -7.45 -11.93 -0.83
CA GLY A 113 -7.34 -13.07 0.09
C GLY A 113 -8.47 -14.08 -0.07
N LEU A 114 -9.71 -13.62 -0.28
CA LEU A 114 -10.84 -14.52 -0.59
C LEU A 114 -10.65 -15.28 -1.89
N VAL A 115 -10.12 -14.62 -2.92
CA VAL A 115 -9.80 -15.26 -4.19
C VAL A 115 -8.70 -16.31 -3.99
N ALA A 116 -7.61 -15.93 -3.33
CA ALA A 116 -6.48 -16.84 -3.08
C ALA A 116 -6.88 -18.06 -2.26
N MET A 117 -7.71 -17.90 -1.24
CA MET A 117 -8.24 -19.00 -0.42
C MET A 117 -9.00 -20.03 -1.27
N GLN A 118 -9.87 -19.58 -2.20
CA GLN A 118 -10.62 -20.48 -3.08
C GLN A 118 -9.71 -21.16 -4.11
N LEU A 119 -8.70 -20.44 -4.65
CA LEU A 119 -7.73 -21.04 -5.56
C LEU A 119 -6.86 -22.08 -4.85
N LYS A 120 -6.46 -21.85 -3.58
CA LYS A 120 -5.78 -22.85 -2.76
C LYS A 120 -6.64 -24.09 -2.57
N GLU A 121 -7.91 -23.92 -2.22
CA GLU A 121 -8.84 -25.05 -2.01
C GLU A 121 -8.99 -25.92 -3.27
N ARG A 122 -9.06 -25.29 -4.46
CA ARG A 122 -9.33 -26.00 -5.73
C ARG A 122 -8.09 -26.54 -6.44
N PHE A 123 -6.97 -25.82 -6.36
CA PHE A 123 -5.75 -26.16 -7.11
C PHE A 123 -4.57 -26.48 -6.21
N GLY A 124 -4.71 -26.38 -4.89
CA GLY A 124 -3.63 -26.62 -3.95
C GLY A 124 -2.50 -25.57 -4.01
N ILE A 125 -2.71 -24.43 -4.68
CA ILE A 125 -1.69 -23.39 -4.78
C ILE A 125 -1.58 -22.68 -3.42
N PRO A 126 -0.42 -22.68 -2.76
CA PRO A 126 -0.27 -22.01 -1.48
C PRO A 126 -0.34 -20.49 -1.63
N PHE A 127 -0.79 -19.80 -0.57
CA PHE A 127 -0.87 -18.35 -0.64
C PHE A 127 -0.34 -17.62 0.58
N VAL A 128 0.26 -16.48 0.31
CA VAL A 128 0.72 -15.47 1.27
C VAL A 128 -0.27 -14.31 1.27
N MET A 129 -0.54 -13.71 2.43
CA MET A 129 -1.52 -12.65 2.58
C MET A 129 -0.89 -11.37 3.15
N THR A 130 -1.10 -10.23 2.49
CA THR A 130 -0.85 -8.89 3.05
C THR A 130 -2.17 -8.12 3.12
N PHE A 131 -2.63 -7.78 4.33
CA PHE A 131 -3.92 -7.11 4.50
C PHE A 131 -3.88 -5.62 4.17
N HIS A 132 -2.77 -4.94 4.34
CA HIS A 132 -2.58 -3.49 4.27
C HIS A 132 -3.40 -2.69 5.28
N THR A 133 -4.59 -3.14 5.62
CA THR A 133 -5.46 -2.60 6.67
C THR A 133 -6.34 -3.72 7.22
N LEU A 134 -6.56 -3.72 8.52
CA LEU A 134 -7.40 -4.69 9.22
C LEU A 134 -8.71 -4.02 9.70
N ALA A 135 -9.86 -4.66 9.48
CA ALA A 135 -11.15 -4.10 9.85
C ALA A 135 -11.28 -3.84 11.34
N ARG A 136 -10.85 -4.79 12.20
CA ARG A 136 -10.91 -4.64 13.65
C ARG A 136 -10.05 -3.51 14.19
N VAL A 137 -8.90 -3.25 13.56
CA VAL A 137 -8.06 -2.10 13.91
C VAL A 137 -8.72 -0.79 13.48
N GLN A 138 -9.34 -0.76 12.30
CA GLN A 138 -10.11 0.41 11.87
C GLN A 138 -11.28 0.71 12.80
N ASP A 139 -11.98 -0.31 13.31
CA ASP A 139 -13.10 -0.14 14.25
C ASP A 139 -12.64 0.47 15.59
N GLU A 140 -11.44 0.16 16.09
CA GLU A 140 -10.88 0.75 17.30
C GLU A 140 -10.65 2.27 17.15
N HIS A 141 -10.39 2.72 15.92
CA HIS A 141 -10.11 4.15 15.62
C HIS A 141 -11.29 4.90 14.99
N GLN A 142 -12.26 4.19 14.41
CA GLN A 142 -13.45 4.73 13.75
C GLN A 142 -14.67 3.84 14.01
N PRO A 143 -15.30 3.90 15.21
CA PRO A 143 -16.34 2.95 15.63
C PRO A 143 -17.66 3.04 14.85
N ASP A 144 -17.91 4.10 14.10
CA ASP A 144 -19.18 4.32 13.37
C ASP A 144 -19.28 3.58 12.02
N ALA A 145 -18.43 2.59 11.78
CA ALA A 145 -18.39 1.87 10.52
C ALA A 145 -19.55 0.85 10.40
N LEU A 146 -20.29 0.98 9.31
CA LEU A 146 -21.51 0.29 8.93
C LEU A 146 -21.39 -1.25 8.73
N HIS A 147 -22.51 -1.90 8.44
CA HIS A 147 -22.72 -3.34 8.19
C HIS A 147 -21.62 -4.02 7.33
N PHE A 148 -21.04 -3.34 6.35
CA PHE A 148 -19.94 -3.87 5.52
C PHE A 148 -18.72 -4.29 6.35
N GLN A 149 -18.39 -3.57 7.44
CA GLN A 149 -17.27 -3.90 8.31
C GLN A 149 -17.49 -5.22 9.07
N SER A 150 -18.74 -5.56 9.43
CA SER A 150 -19.02 -6.84 10.10
C SER A 150 -18.78 -8.04 9.18
N VAL A 151 -19.19 -7.92 7.92
CA VAL A 151 -18.89 -8.95 6.89
C VAL A 151 -17.39 -9.04 6.66
N ARG A 152 -16.70 -7.92 6.52
CA ARG A 152 -15.26 -7.87 6.31
C ARG A 152 -14.49 -8.53 7.48
N ARG A 153 -14.84 -8.25 8.74
CA ARG A 153 -14.22 -8.91 9.92
C ARG A 153 -14.32 -10.43 9.85
N THR A 154 -15.48 -10.95 9.51
CA THR A 154 -15.71 -12.40 9.38
C THR A 154 -14.86 -13.00 8.27
N LEU A 155 -14.75 -12.31 7.14
CA LEU A 155 -13.95 -12.75 6.00
C LEU A 155 -12.45 -12.70 6.28
N GLU A 156 -11.98 -11.62 6.90
CA GLU A 156 -10.58 -11.50 7.32
C GLU A 156 -10.18 -12.61 8.29
N HIS A 157 -11.04 -12.92 9.28
CA HIS A 157 -10.78 -14.02 10.22
C HIS A 157 -10.64 -15.38 9.50
N ARG A 158 -11.48 -15.64 8.50
CA ARG A 158 -11.36 -16.87 7.68
C ARG A 158 -10.07 -16.89 6.85
N ILE A 159 -9.69 -15.77 6.26
CA ILE A 159 -8.46 -15.66 5.48
C ILE A 159 -7.24 -15.92 6.37
N VAL A 160 -7.20 -15.32 7.57
CA VAL A 160 -6.14 -15.52 8.56
C VAL A 160 -5.98 -17.02 8.91
N ALA A 161 -7.10 -17.74 9.10
CA ALA A 161 -7.08 -19.15 9.40
C ALA A 161 -6.54 -20.04 8.26
N HIS A 162 -6.66 -19.59 6.99
CA HIS A 162 -6.35 -20.41 5.81
C HIS A 162 -5.04 -20.00 5.10
N ALA A 163 -4.52 -18.79 5.34
CA ALA A 163 -3.26 -18.33 4.75
C ALA A 163 -2.08 -19.20 5.22
N ASP A 164 -1.18 -19.57 4.30
CA ASP A 164 0.04 -20.30 4.63
C ASP A 164 1.03 -19.40 5.38
N ARG A 165 1.09 -18.13 4.97
CA ARG A 165 1.81 -17.06 5.68
C ARG A 165 1.04 -15.76 5.57
N ILE A 166 1.22 -14.91 6.57
CA ILE A 166 0.68 -13.54 6.62
C ILE A 166 1.86 -12.59 6.77
N ILE A 167 1.91 -11.58 5.92
CA ILE A 167 2.90 -10.51 6.00
C ILE A 167 2.31 -9.40 6.87
N ALA A 168 2.96 -9.13 7.99
CA ALA A 168 2.77 -7.96 8.82
C ALA A 168 3.77 -6.88 8.39
N ALA A 169 3.30 -5.66 8.18
CA ALA A 169 4.17 -4.58 7.73
C ALA A 169 5.11 -4.05 8.83
N CYS A 170 4.78 -4.29 10.09
CA CYS A 170 5.56 -3.87 11.27
C CYS A 170 5.19 -4.75 12.48
N PRO A 171 5.95 -4.67 13.59
CA PRO A 171 5.62 -5.41 14.81
C PRO A 171 4.25 -5.09 15.41
N GLU A 172 3.74 -3.86 15.24
CA GLU A 172 2.38 -3.49 15.71
C GLU A 172 1.31 -4.25 14.91
N ASP A 173 1.47 -4.33 13.58
CA ASP A 173 0.57 -5.08 12.70
C ASP A 173 0.58 -6.60 13.04
N GLU A 174 1.76 -7.15 13.40
CA GLU A 174 1.86 -8.50 13.93
C GLU A 174 1.07 -8.67 15.25
N GLN A 175 1.23 -7.74 16.19
CA GLN A 175 0.48 -7.78 17.48
C GLN A 175 -1.03 -7.67 17.24
N ASP A 176 -1.47 -6.84 16.30
CA ASP A 176 -2.88 -6.73 15.94
C ASP A 176 -3.43 -8.03 15.33
N LEU A 177 -2.68 -8.71 14.49
CA LEU A 177 -3.04 -10.03 13.96
C LEU A 177 -3.17 -11.08 15.06
N LEU A 178 -2.23 -11.09 16.01
CA LEU A 178 -2.26 -12.00 17.17
C LEU A 178 -3.44 -11.71 18.10
N ARG A 179 -3.61 -10.44 18.49
CA ARG A 179 -4.59 -10.00 19.48
C ARG A 179 -6.02 -10.04 18.96
N LEU A 180 -6.25 -9.52 17.75
CA LEU A 180 -7.60 -9.30 17.21
C LEU A 180 -8.10 -10.46 16.36
N TYR A 181 -7.21 -11.19 15.70
CA TYR A 181 -7.57 -12.27 14.78
C TYR A 181 -7.13 -13.65 15.27
N GLN A 182 -6.42 -13.74 16.42
CA GLN A 182 -5.88 -15.00 16.97
C GLN A 182 -5.05 -15.75 15.92
N ALA A 183 -4.29 -15.01 15.13
CA ALA A 183 -3.41 -15.59 14.13
C ALA A 183 -2.33 -16.46 14.79
N ASP A 184 -1.92 -17.51 14.10
CA ASP A 184 -0.79 -18.33 14.54
C ASP A 184 0.52 -17.55 14.32
N ALA A 185 1.27 -17.29 15.39
CA ALA A 185 2.53 -16.55 15.34
C ALA A 185 3.54 -17.18 14.35
N GLN A 186 3.52 -18.51 14.21
CA GLN A 186 4.41 -19.21 13.27
C GLN A 186 4.07 -18.94 11.80
N ARG A 187 2.87 -18.41 11.51
CA ARG A 187 2.45 -18.04 10.17
C ARG A 187 2.62 -16.57 9.86
N ILE A 188 3.05 -15.75 10.82
CA ILE A 188 3.29 -14.32 10.59
C ILE A 188 4.76 -14.10 10.28
N ALA A 189 5.02 -13.26 9.27
CA ALA A 189 6.34 -12.78 8.94
C ALA A 189 6.31 -11.24 8.89
N VAL A 190 7.19 -10.58 9.63
CA VAL A 190 7.29 -9.11 9.60
C VAL A 190 8.18 -8.69 8.43
N VAL A 191 7.55 -8.17 7.37
CA VAL A 191 8.23 -7.65 6.18
C VAL A 191 7.72 -6.24 5.91
N PRO A 192 8.54 -5.21 6.11
CA PRO A 192 8.13 -3.80 5.95
C PRO A 192 7.91 -3.43 4.48
N CYS A 193 7.33 -2.24 4.25
CA CYS A 193 7.38 -1.63 2.93
C CYS A 193 8.78 -1.08 2.64
N GLY A 194 9.12 -1.04 1.35
CA GLY A 194 10.33 -0.42 0.84
C GLY A 194 10.12 1.01 0.35
N VAL A 195 11.22 1.69 0.10
CA VAL A 195 11.26 2.97 -0.61
C VAL A 195 12.20 2.88 -1.81
N ASP A 196 11.82 3.56 -2.88
CA ASP A 196 12.63 3.65 -4.10
C ASP A 196 13.72 4.71 -3.94
N LEU A 197 14.97 4.25 -3.75
CA LEU A 197 16.12 5.13 -3.58
C LEU A 197 16.60 5.79 -4.90
N TYR A 198 16.14 5.33 -6.05
CA TYR A 198 16.38 6.03 -7.34
C TYR A 198 15.51 7.28 -7.43
N GLN A 199 14.29 7.21 -6.93
CA GLN A 199 13.37 8.33 -6.91
C GLN A 199 13.61 9.23 -5.68
N PHE A 200 13.74 8.64 -4.48
CA PHE A 200 13.88 9.38 -3.22
C PHE A 200 15.31 9.29 -2.69
N HIS A 201 16.03 10.38 -2.83
CA HIS A 201 17.40 10.54 -2.34
C HIS A 201 17.66 12.01 -2.03
N PRO A 202 18.68 12.36 -1.23
CA PRO A 202 18.95 13.75 -0.88
C PRO A 202 19.15 14.63 -2.11
N MET A 203 18.68 15.86 -2.01
CA MET A 203 18.81 16.92 -2.99
C MET A 203 19.19 18.21 -2.25
N ASP A 204 19.86 19.14 -2.93
CA ASP A 204 20.14 20.44 -2.36
C ASP A 204 18.83 21.19 -2.04
N LYS A 205 18.71 21.67 -0.81
CA LYS A 205 17.49 22.31 -0.31
C LYS A 205 17.18 23.62 -1.02
N GLN A 206 18.18 24.43 -1.31
CA GLN A 206 17.97 25.72 -1.99
C GLN A 206 17.53 25.51 -3.43
N GLN A 207 18.13 24.50 -4.10
CA GLN A 207 17.71 24.10 -5.44
C GLN A 207 16.26 23.57 -5.46
N ALA A 208 15.89 22.77 -4.45
CA ALA A 208 14.52 22.27 -4.31
C ALA A 208 13.52 23.41 -4.07
N ARG A 209 13.86 24.37 -3.19
CA ARG A 209 13.06 25.57 -2.91
C ARG A 209 12.89 26.44 -4.15
N ALA A 210 13.98 26.74 -4.85
CA ALA A 210 13.93 27.53 -6.09
C ALA A 210 13.01 26.90 -7.14
N ARG A 211 13.05 25.55 -7.28
CA ARG A 211 12.18 24.81 -8.18
C ARG A 211 10.69 24.94 -7.82
N LEU A 212 10.38 25.03 -6.53
CA LEU A 212 9.00 25.11 -6.01
C LEU A 212 8.54 26.55 -5.77
N GLY A 213 9.38 27.56 -6.03
CA GLY A 213 9.07 28.98 -5.77
C GLY A 213 8.96 29.32 -4.27
N LEU A 214 9.66 28.56 -3.39
CA LEU A 214 9.62 28.74 -1.95
C LEU A 214 10.76 29.67 -1.48
N ALA A 215 10.48 30.53 -0.48
CA ALA A 215 11.48 31.43 0.06
C ALA A 215 12.56 30.67 0.85
N PRO A 216 13.85 31.10 0.73
CA PRO A 216 14.95 30.39 1.40
C PRO A 216 14.90 30.46 2.93
N GLU A 217 14.30 31.49 3.50
CA GLU A 217 14.32 31.78 4.94
C GLU A 217 13.12 31.20 5.71
N GLU A 218 12.12 30.65 5.00
CA GLU A 218 10.94 30.07 5.65
C GLU A 218 11.30 28.76 6.36
N PHE A 219 10.70 28.52 7.52
CA PHE A 219 10.71 27.20 8.17
C PHE A 219 9.51 26.38 7.66
N ILE A 220 9.77 25.41 6.79
CA ILE A 220 8.74 24.66 6.08
C ILE A 220 8.47 23.32 6.75
N ALA A 221 7.26 23.18 7.32
CA ALA A 221 6.68 21.90 7.70
C ALA A 221 5.91 21.32 6.52
N LEU A 222 6.23 20.12 6.10
CA LEU A 222 5.58 19.42 4.98
C LEU A 222 4.66 18.32 5.51
N GLN A 223 3.41 18.34 5.08
CA GLN A 223 2.45 17.23 5.17
C GLN A 223 2.16 16.76 3.75
N LEU A 224 2.40 15.48 3.46
CA LEU A 224 2.25 14.95 2.11
C LEU A 224 1.45 13.65 2.11
N GLY A 225 0.49 13.54 1.18
CA GLY A 225 -0.34 12.38 0.99
C GLY A 225 -1.82 12.71 0.84
N ARG A 226 -2.67 11.69 0.90
CA ARG A 226 -4.11 11.88 0.78
C ARG A 226 -4.65 12.74 1.93
N ILE A 227 -5.45 13.75 1.59
CA ILE A 227 -6.13 14.59 2.57
C ILE A 227 -7.38 13.85 3.05
N ALA A 228 -7.35 13.40 4.32
CA ALA A 228 -8.44 12.67 4.96
C ALA A 228 -8.40 12.91 6.48
N PRO A 229 -9.54 12.84 7.21
CA PRO A 229 -9.59 13.17 8.63
C PRO A 229 -8.60 12.38 9.49
N HIS A 230 -8.46 11.06 9.24
CA HIS A 230 -7.56 10.20 10.01
C HIS A 230 -6.07 10.53 9.82
N LYS A 231 -5.70 11.34 8.83
CA LYS A 231 -4.31 11.78 8.61
C LYS A 231 -3.87 12.88 9.57
N GLY A 232 -4.80 13.45 10.37
CA GLY A 232 -4.50 14.34 11.48
C GLY A 232 -3.88 15.68 11.08
N ILE A 233 -4.18 16.19 9.87
CA ILE A 233 -3.69 17.48 9.38
C ILE A 233 -4.18 18.62 10.31
N ASP A 234 -5.36 18.46 10.91
CA ASP A 234 -5.91 19.36 11.92
C ASP A 234 -4.97 19.52 13.12
N THR A 235 -4.32 18.47 13.58
CA THR A 235 -3.31 18.51 14.65
C THR A 235 -2.12 19.39 14.26
N VAL A 236 -1.69 19.35 12.99
CA VAL A 236 -0.58 20.18 12.50
C VAL A 236 -0.99 21.64 12.43
N ILE A 237 -2.18 21.95 11.94
CA ILE A 237 -2.74 23.31 11.89
C ILE A 237 -2.84 23.89 13.30
N GLN A 238 -3.36 23.13 14.26
CA GLN A 238 -3.43 23.57 15.66
C GLN A 238 -2.04 23.73 16.29
N ALA A 239 -1.07 22.90 15.92
CA ALA A 239 0.31 23.06 16.41
C ALA A 239 0.94 24.38 15.94
N LEU A 240 0.66 24.82 14.70
CA LEU A 240 1.14 26.12 14.22
C LEU A 240 0.63 27.30 15.08
N SER A 241 -0.59 27.23 15.60
CA SER A 241 -1.13 28.27 16.50
C SER A 241 -0.51 28.25 17.91
N CYS A 242 0.22 27.18 18.24
CA CYS A 242 0.96 27.08 19.51
C CYS A 242 2.43 27.54 19.40
N LEU A 243 2.90 27.85 18.18
CA LEU A 243 4.25 28.31 17.95
C LEU A 243 4.39 29.79 18.31
N ASP A 244 5.58 30.17 18.77
CA ASP A 244 5.96 31.57 18.94
C ASP A 244 5.96 32.30 17.58
N ASP A 245 5.46 33.54 17.54
CA ASP A 245 5.35 34.32 16.29
C ASP A 245 6.72 34.61 15.64
N ARG A 246 7.80 34.48 16.38
CA ARG A 246 9.17 34.60 15.84
C ARG A 246 9.58 33.45 14.93
N ILE A 247 8.87 32.31 14.98
CA ILE A 247 9.13 31.15 14.12
C ILE A 247 8.36 31.34 12.82
N PRO A 248 9.03 31.61 11.69
CA PRO A 248 8.37 31.85 10.40
C PRO A 248 7.91 30.51 9.75
N ALA A 249 7.19 29.71 10.56
CA ALA A 249 6.74 28.39 10.12
C ALA A 249 5.60 28.49 9.12
N ARG A 250 5.72 27.76 8.00
CA ARG A 250 4.71 27.56 6.99
C ARG A 250 4.41 26.09 6.84
N LEU A 251 3.15 25.71 6.75
CA LEU A 251 2.70 24.36 6.48
C LEU A 251 2.35 24.21 5.00
N LEU A 252 3.02 23.31 4.31
CA LEU A 252 2.66 22.88 2.97
C LEU A 252 1.88 21.56 3.09
N VAL A 253 0.63 21.56 2.64
CA VAL A 253 -0.21 20.37 2.54
C VAL A 253 -0.28 19.95 1.08
N VAL A 254 0.48 18.91 0.74
CA VAL A 254 0.63 18.41 -0.63
C VAL A 254 -0.18 17.14 -0.80
N GLY A 255 -1.12 17.15 -1.74
CA GLY A 255 -1.96 16.00 -2.08
C GLY A 255 -3.40 16.36 -2.37
N GLY A 256 -4.17 15.36 -2.80
CA GLY A 256 -5.58 15.50 -3.13
C GLY A 256 -6.50 14.83 -2.11
N SER A 257 -7.76 15.25 -2.10
CA SER A 257 -8.84 14.49 -1.45
C SER A 257 -9.34 13.39 -2.40
N SER A 258 -9.69 12.22 -1.85
CA SER A 258 -10.44 11.25 -2.66
C SER A 258 -11.80 11.83 -3.02
N ALA A 259 -12.21 11.69 -4.28
CA ALA A 259 -13.43 12.25 -4.87
C ALA A 259 -14.78 11.69 -4.32
N VAL A 260 -14.76 11.01 -3.19
CA VAL A 260 -15.96 10.45 -2.56
C VAL A 260 -16.24 11.21 -1.28
N THR A 261 -16.77 12.40 -1.43
CA THR A 261 -17.46 13.11 -0.33
C THR A 261 -18.92 12.71 -0.33
N ASP A 262 -19.46 12.45 0.84
CA ASP A 262 -20.90 12.51 1.07
C ASP A 262 -21.32 13.96 0.75
N ASP A 263 -22.26 14.15 -0.18
CA ASP A 263 -22.72 15.49 -0.63
C ASP A 263 -23.26 16.38 0.49
N THR A 264 -23.35 15.84 1.71
CA THR A 264 -23.87 16.55 2.90
C THR A 264 -22.76 17.16 3.77
N GLN A 265 -21.46 16.87 3.53
CA GLN A 265 -20.35 17.39 4.34
C GLN A 265 -19.39 18.24 3.49
N LEU A 266 -18.83 19.28 4.11
CA LEU A 266 -17.75 20.08 3.52
C LEU A 266 -16.58 19.18 3.14
N PRO A 267 -15.99 19.35 1.92
CA PRO A 267 -14.78 18.65 1.56
C PRO A 267 -13.65 18.87 2.59
N GLU A 268 -12.89 17.85 2.88
CA GLU A 268 -11.86 17.89 3.94
C GLU A 268 -10.86 19.05 3.78
N PRO A 269 -10.36 19.39 2.57
CA PRO A 269 -9.49 20.55 2.39
C PRO A 269 -10.15 21.88 2.83
N GLU A 270 -11.42 22.07 2.51
CA GLU A 270 -12.17 23.28 2.88
C GLU A 270 -12.42 23.34 4.40
N ARG A 271 -12.72 22.20 5.02
CA ARG A 271 -12.84 22.09 6.49
C ARG A 271 -11.52 22.50 7.17
N LEU A 272 -10.41 22.03 6.64
CA LEU A 272 -9.07 22.32 7.17
C LEU A 272 -8.68 23.79 6.94
N GLN A 273 -9.02 24.40 5.80
CA GLN A 273 -8.83 25.83 5.56
C GLN A 273 -9.59 26.67 6.56
N GLN A 274 -10.87 26.35 6.80
CA GLN A 274 -11.67 27.04 7.83
C GLN A 274 -11.08 26.87 9.23
N LEU A 275 -10.52 25.68 9.55
CA LEU A 275 -9.83 25.47 10.81
C LEU A 275 -8.60 26.38 10.93
N ALA A 276 -7.79 26.48 9.88
CA ALA A 276 -6.59 27.34 9.87
C ALA A 276 -6.97 28.83 10.10
N VAL A 277 -8.07 29.29 9.50
CA VAL A 277 -8.57 30.66 9.74
C VAL A 277 -9.02 30.83 11.19
N ARG A 278 -9.79 29.89 11.74
CA ARG A 278 -10.22 29.94 13.16
C ARG A 278 -9.07 29.91 14.14
N CYS A 279 -7.99 29.21 13.82
CA CYS A 279 -6.75 29.18 14.63
C CYS A 279 -5.87 30.42 14.42
N GLY A 280 -6.23 31.38 13.55
CA GLY A 280 -5.43 32.57 13.24
C GLY A 280 -4.19 32.32 12.37
N VAL A 281 -4.03 31.11 11.83
CA VAL A 281 -2.85 30.66 11.06
C VAL A 281 -3.11 30.45 9.57
N GLY A 282 -4.26 30.91 9.06
CA GLY A 282 -4.63 30.70 7.66
C GLY A 282 -3.60 31.18 6.65
N HIS A 283 -2.88 32.26 6.96
CA HIS A 283 -1.80 32.82 6.12
C HIS A 283 -0.51 31.95 6.13
N ARG A 284 -0.40 30.99 7.05
CA ARG A 284 0.76 30.08 7.22
C ARG A 284 0.50 28.69 6.63
N VAL A 285 -0.72 28.43 6.11
CA VAL A 285 -1.11 27.10 5.59
C VAL A 285 -1.41 27.19 4.11
N GLU A 286 -0.70 26.41 3.32
CA GLU A 286 -0.91 26.29 1.88
C GLU A 286 -1.31 24.88 1.50
N PHE A 287 -2.39 24.76 0.73
CA PHE A 287 -2.84 23.52 0.09
C PHE A 287 -2.43 23.57 -1.38
N THR A 288 -1.42 22.79 -1.76
CA THR A 288 -0.89 22.80 -3.13
C THR A 288 -1.73 21.98 -4.11
N GLY A 289 -2.65 21.16 -3.60
CA GLY A 289 -3.38 20.20 -4.43
C GLY A 289 -2.53 18.99 -4.80
N HIS A 290 -2.97 18.29 -5.85
CA HIS A 290 -2.26 17.13 -6.38
C HIS A 290 -0.93 17.56 -7.00
N CYS A 291 0.10 16.73 -6.82
CA CYS A 291 1.40 16.91 -7.48
C CYS A 291 1.85 15.61 -8.14
N ASP A 292 2.62 15.72 -9.20
CA ASP A 292 3.19 14.56 -9.88
C ASP A 292 4.20 13.82 -8.99
N ARG A 293 4.24 12.51 -9.13
CA ARG A 293 5.18 11.68 -8.37
C ARG A 293 6.64 12.09 -8.57
N SER A 294 7.00 12.62 -9.74
CA SER A 294 8.32 13.14 -10.05
C SER A 294 8.73 14.35 -9.22
N ASP A 295 7.76 15.11 -8.71
CA ASP A 295 8.01 16.33 -7.93
C ASP A 295 8.06 16.08 -6.43
N LEU A 296 7.57 14.93 -5.95
CA LEU A 296 7.54 14.58 -4.53
C LEU A 296 8.92 14.75 -3.86
N ARG A 297 9.98 14.32 -4.52
CA ARG A 297 11.35 14.48 -4.01
C ARG A 297 11.70 15.93 -3.74
N SER A 298 11.28 16.85 -4.60
CA SER A 298 11.54 18.30 -4.43
C SER A 298 10.82 18.83 -3.20
N TYR A 299 9.58 18.42 -2.95
CA TYR A 299 8.85 18.79 -1.74
C TYR A 299 9.53 18.27 -0.47
N TYR A 300 9.93 16.99 -0.43
CA TYR A 300 10.67 16.46 0.73
C TYR A 300 11.97 17.20 0.95
N ALA A 301 12.77 17.42 -0.09
CA ALA A 301 14.07 18.09 0.02
C ALA A 301 13.97 19.59 0.38
N ALA A 302 12.89 20.27 -0.02
CA ALA A 302 12.66 21.69 0.29
C ALA A 302 12.24 21.90 1.76
N ALA A 303 11.63 20.90 2.39
CA ALA A 303 11.12 21.00 3.75
C ALA A 303 12.23 21.01 4.82
N ASP A 304 11.98 21.68 5.93
CA ASP A 304 12.80 21.61 7.14
C ASP A 304 12.44 20.38 7.97
N VAL A 305 11.18 19.99 7.91
CA VAL A 305 10.64 18.82 8.60
C VAL A 305 9.44 18.25 7.85
N PHE A 306 9.39 16.95 7.75
CA PHE A 306 8.19 16.23 7.33
C PHE A 306 7.36 15.88 8.56
N VAL A 307 6.07 16.21 8.54
CA VAL A 307 5.15 15.98 9.65
C VAL A 307 4.07 15.01 9.20
N THR A 308 3.84 13.96 9.98
CA THR A 308 2.76 13.00 9.76
C THR A 308 2.12 12.63 11.08
N THR A 309 0.88 13.05 11.29
CA THR A 309 0.17 12.93 12.57
C THR A 309 -1.12 12.12 12.48
N PRO A 310 -1.15 10.97 11.80
CA PRO A 310 -2.36 10.17 11.68
C PRO A 310 -2.81 9.64 13.04
N TRP A 311 -4.11 9.34 13.14
CA TRP A 311 -4.67 8.62 14.29
C TRP A 311 -4.45 7.12 14.16
N TYR A 312 -4.34 6.66 12.92
CA TYR A 312 -4.09 5.29 12.54
C TYR A 312 -3.29 5.26 11.22
N GLU A 313 -2.19 4.52 11.20
CA GLU A 313 -1.36 4.30 10.00
C GLU A 313 -0.76 2.90 10.04
N PRO A 314 -1.17 1.98 9.17
CA PRO A 314 -0.67 0.61 9.20
C PRO A 314 0.84 0.52 9.10
N PHE A 315 1.45 1.30 8.23
CA PHE A 315 2.91 1.32 8.07
C PHE A 315 3.49 2.74 7.91
N GLY A 316 2.99 3.51 6.90
CA GLY A 316 3.49 4.84 6.58
C GLY A 316 4.72 4.83 5.66
N ILE A 317 4.48 4.87 4.36
CA ILE A 317 5.56 4.96 3.35
C ILE A 317 6.16 6.37 3.32
N THR A 318 5.34 7.41 3.48
CA THR A 318 5.77 8.81 3.38
C THR A 318 6.87 9.21 4.38
N PRO A 319 6.90 8.74 5.65
CA PRO A 319 8.06 8.89 6.52
C PRO A 319 9.36 8.32 5.95
N LEU A 320 9.29 7.16 5.27
CA LEU A 320 10.47 6.56 4.65
C LEU A 320 10.96 7.40 3.46
N GLU A 321 10.06 7.92 2.64
CA GLU A 321 10.38 8.80 1.51
C GLU A 321 11.06 10.10 2.00
N ALA A 322 10.51 10.72 3.06
CA ALA A 322 11.12 11.90 3.70
C ALA A 322 12.53 11.60 4.23
N MET A 323 12.70 10.51 4.98
CA MET A 323 14.00 10.09 5.50
C MET A 323 14.98 9.73 4.37
N ALA A 324 14.51 9.12 3.28
CA ALA A 324 15.35 8.84 2.11
C ALA A 324 15.89 10.13 1.47
N CYS A 325 15.08 11.20 1.46
CA CYS A 325 15.47 12.53 1.00
C CYS A 325 16.34 13.31 2.00
N GLY A 326 16.56 12.79 3.21
CA GLY A 326 17.37 13.44 4.24
C GLY A 326 16.59 14.44 5.11
N THR A 327 15.28 14.44 5.03
CA THR A 327 14.38 15.32 5.79
C THR A 327 14.01 14.66 7.11
N PRO A 328 14.21 15.33 8.27
CA PRO A 328 13.79 14.79 9.55
C PRO A 328 12.27 14.66 9.63
N VAL A 329 11.81 13.69 10.41
CA VAL A 329 10.39 13.37 10.53
C VAL A 329 9.89 13.66 11.94
N ILE A 330 8.70 14.27 12.07
CA ILE A 330 7.89 14.21 13.28
C ILE A 330 6.65 13.38 12.96
N GLY A 331 6.48 12.26 13.65
CA GLY A 331 5.39 11.32 13.43
C GLY A 331 4.55 11.06 14.67
N SER A 332 3.27 10.70 14.50
CA SER A 332 2.48 10.14 15.60
C SER A 332 3.04 8.78 16.01
N ALA A 333 3.04 8.50 17.31
CA ALA A 333 3.42 7.20 17.87
C ALA A 333 2.29 6.17 17.69
N VAL A 334 1.96 5.84 16.41
CA VAL A 334 0.89 4.89 16.06
C VAL A 334 1.33 3.97 14.92
N GLY A 335 0.86 2.73 14.94
CA GLY A 335 1.06 1.74 13.89
C GLY A 335 2.53 1.55 13.52
N GLY A 336 2.84 1.57 12.22
CA GLY A 336 4.20 1.37 11.71
C GLY A 336 5.15 2.56 11.84
N ILE A 337 4.67 3.74 12.25
CA ILE A 337 5.52 4.93 12.35
C ILE A 337 6.64 4.75 13.39
N PRO A 338 6.41 4.24 14.63
CA PRO A 338 7.48 3.98 15.59
C PRO A 338 8.49 2.91 15.13
N TYR A 339 8.09 2.05 14.22
CA TYR A 339 9.01 1.08 13.62
C TYR A 339 9.92 1.72 12.57
N SER A 340 9.42 2.67 11.79
CA SER A 340 10.18 3.38 10.78
C SER A 340 11.02 4.52 11.36
N VAL A 341 10.43 5.36 12.22
CA VAL A 341 11.04 6.55 12.86
C VAL A 341 11.50 6.20 14.27
N LEU A 342 12.79 6.36 14.55
CA LEU A 342 13.36 6.18 15.90
C LEU A 342 13.38 7.52 16.60
N ASP A 343 12.63 7.59 17.73
CA ASP A 343 12.53 8.83 18.53
C ASP A 343 13.88 9.34 19.00
N GLY A 344 14.15 10.63 18.79
CA GLY A 344 15.43 11.30 19.11
C GLY A 344 16.61 10.87 18.23
N VAL A 345 16.45 9.92 17.28
CA VAL A 345 17.54 9.39 16.45
C VAL A 345 17.36 9.70 14.97
N THR A 346 16.17 9.44 14.40
CA THR A 346 15.86 9.70 12.99
C THR A 346 14.73 10.70 12.82
N GLY A 347 14.16 11.17 13.91
CA GLY A 347 13.04 12.08 13.99
C GLY A 347 12.49 12.12 15.40
N TYR A 348 11.28 12.62 15.56
CA TYR A 348 10.56 12.63 16.82
C TYR A 348 9.21 11.94 16.71
N LEU A 349 8.78 11.32 17.82
CA LEU A 349 7.46 10.73 17.97
C LEU A 349 6.62 11.56 18.95
N VAL A 350 5.38 11.83 18.57
CA VAL A 350 4.43 12.58 19.42
C VAL A 350 3.16 11.74 19.63
N PRO A 351 2.45 11.89 20.74
CA PRO A 351 1.14 11.27 20.89
C PRO A 351 0.19 11.78 19.79
N PRO A 352 -0.71 10.93 19.26
CA PRO A 352 -1.71 11.37 18.29
C PRO A 352 -2.62 12.44 18.91
N LYS A 353 -3.14 13.35 18.07
CA LYS A 353 -4.03 14.45 18.48
C LYS A 353 -3.44 15.36 19.57
N ASN A 354 -2.12 15.55 19.60
CA ASN A 354 -1.44 16.39 20.58
C ASN A 354 -0.66 17.54 19.91
N PRO A 355 -1.32 18.67 19.59
CA PRO A 355 -0.69 19.79 18.91
C PRO A 355 0.42 20.46 19.73
N GLN A 356 0.31 20.47 21.07
CA GLN A 356 1.32 21.06 21.95
C GLN A 356 2.65 20.29 21.90
N SER A 357 2.60 18.96 21.89
CA SER A 357 3.81 18.14 21.74
C SER A 357 4.43 18.31 20.36
N LEU A 358 3.62 18.39 19.33
CA LEU A 358 4.09 18.69 17.97
C LEU A 358 4.74 20.07 17.87
N ALA A 359 4.11 21.12 18.43
CA ALA A 359 4.67 22.47 18.44
C ALA A 359 6.05 22.51 19.13
N ARG A 360 6.21 21.83 20.28
CA ARG A 360 7.52 21.72 20.95
C ARG A 360 8.59 21.10 20.05
N CYS A 361 8.27 20.00 19.33
CA CYS A 361 9.21 19.38 18.40
C CYS A 361 9.56 20.30 17.22
N LEU A 362 8.57 21.02 16.66
CA LEU A 362 8.79 22.02 15.61
C LEU A 362 9.73 23.12 16.06
N THR A 363 9.49 23.71 17.26
CA THR A 363 10.35 24.72 17.86
C THR A 363 11.78 24.21 18.06
N MET A 364 11.92 22.99 18.59
CA MET A 364 13.23 22.38 18.83
C MET A 364 14.03 22.16 17.52
N LEU A 365 13.39 21.78 16.44
CA LEU A 365 14.05 21.62 15.14
C LEU A 365 14.38 22.97 14.50
N HIS A 366 13.52 23.99 14.66
CA HIS A 366 13.78 25.34 14.19
C HIS A 366 15.00 25.94 14.89
N ASP A 367 15.04 25.84 16.22
CA ASP A 367 16.12 26.45 17.05
C ASP A 367 17.45 25.70 16.92
N ASN A 368 17.43 24.45 16.40
CA ASN A 368 18.62 23.62 16.29
C ASN A 368 18.78 23.00 14.89
N PRO A 369 19.12 23.77 13.85
CA PRO A 369 19.25 23.28 12.48
C PRO A 369 20.30 22.16 12.32
N SER A 370 21.37 22.18 13.10
CA SER A 370 22.41 21.14 13.09
C SER A 370 21.86 19.78 13.58
N MET A 371 20.99 19.82 14.59
CA MET A 371 20.30 18.62 15.07
C MET A 371 19.31 18.10 14.01
N ALA A 372 18.50 18.98 13.40
CA ALA A 372 17.59 18.60 12.32
C ALA A 372 18.33 17.88 11.17
N GLN A 373 19.49 18.43 10.75
CA GLN A 373 20.33 17.78 9.75
C GLN A 373 20.90 16.43 10.22
N ALA A 374 21.27 16.30 11.50
CA ALA A 374 21.78 15.05 12.04
C ALA A 374 20.71 13.96 12.04
N LEU A 375 19.47 14.28 12.43
CA LEU A 375 18.30 13.39 12.35
C LEU A 375 18.01 12.97 10.91
N GLY A 376 18.01 13.92 9.98
CA GLY A 376 17.80 13.62 8.54
C GLY A 376 18.87 12.66 7.98
N ARG A 377 20.16 12.90 8.29
CA ARG A 377 21.24 11.97 7.89
C ARG A 377 21.10 10.59 8.53
N ALA A 378 20.68 10.52 9.78
CA ALA A 378 20.42 9.25 10.45
C ALA A 378 19.22 8.52 9.81
N GLY A 379 18.16 9.25 9.44
CA GLY A 379 17.02 8.74 8.68
C GLY A 379 17.45 8.11 7.37
N THR A 380 18.24 8.81 6.56
CA THR A 380 18.77 8.30 5.29
C THR A 380 19.56 6.99 5.47
N ARG A 381 20.44 6.93 6.48
CA ARG A 381 21.21 5.69 6.77
C ARG A 381 20.28 4.53 7.15
N ARG A 382 19.27 4.81 8.01
CA ARG A 382 18.30 3.79 8.42
C ARG A 382 17.52 3.24 7.23
N VAL A 383 17.00 4.11 6.37
CA VAL A 383 16.24 3.71 5.18
C VAL A 383 17.10 2.82 4.28
N ARG A 384 18.32 3.24 3.95
CA ARG A 384 19.26 2.48 3.12
C ARG A 384 19.60 1.11 3.69
N SER A 385 19.63 0.96 5.02
CA SER A 385 19.98 -0.31 5.67
C SER A 385 18.81 -1.26 5.88
N LYS A 386 17.55 -0.74 5.95
CA LYS A 386 16.40 -1.52 6.43
C LYS A 386 15.21 -1.56 5.47
N PHE A 387 14.99 -0.51 4.67
CA PHE A 387 13.73 -0.26 3.97
C PHE A 387 13.92 -0.08 2.46
N THR A 388 14.87 -0.80 1.86
CA THR A 388 15.02 -0.84 0.40
C THR A 388 14.14 -1.93 -0.20
N TRP A 389 13.65 -1.72 -1.41
CA TRP A 389 12.85 -2.74 -2.08
C TRP A 389 13.63 -4.03 -2.34
N ASP A 390 14.96 -3.96 -2.57
CA ASP A 390 15.81 -5.16 -2.69
C ASP A 390 15.71 -6.03 -1.44
N ARG A 391 15.81 -5.40 -0.24
CA ARG A 391 15.71 -6.12 1.02
C ARG A 391 14.32 -6.68 1.25
N VAL A 392 13.28 -5.86 1.05
CA VAL A 392 11.88 -6.30 1.16
C VAL A 392 11.60 -7.49 0.24
N THR A 393 12.09 -7.43 -1.00
CA THR A 393 11.92 -8.52 -1.98
C THR A 393 12.68 -9.78 -1.55
N SER A 394 13.88 -9.63 -1.02
CA SER A 394 14.63 -10.76 -0.47
C SER A 394 13.90 -11.44 0.69
N ASP A 395 13.35 -10.65 1.62
CA ASP A 395 12.57 -11.15 2.75
C ASP A 395 11.27 -11.85 2.27
N LEU A 396 10.55 -11.27 1.31
CA LEU A 396 9.37 -11.89 0.69
C LEU A 396 9.72 -13.21 -0.03
N LEU A 397 10.84 -13.25 -0.74
CA LEU A 397 11.29 -14.47 -1.43
C LEU A 397 11.59 -15.60 -0.45
N GLY A 398 12.18 -15.29 0.70
CA GLY A 398 12.35 -16.26 1.79
C GLY A 398 11.00 -16.84 2.23
N VAL A 399 10.00 -15.99 2.46
CA VAL A 399 8.64 -16.42 2.83
C VAL A 399 8.01 -17.30 1.73
N TYR A 400 8.15 -16.93 0.45
CA TYR A 400 7.58 -17.73 -0.64
C TYR A 400 8.26 -19.09 -0.78
N GLN A 401 9.59 -19.15 -0.61
CA GLN A 401 10.33 -20.41 -0.63
C GLN A 401 9.89 -21.35 0.48
N ASP A 402 9.73 -20.85 1.70
CA ASP A 402 9.25 -21.62 2.85
C ASP A 402 7.84 -22.18 2.60
N VAL A 403 6.93 -21.36 2.08
CA VAL A 403 5.56 -21.76 1.77
C VAL A 403 5.53 -22.83 0.68
N CYS A 404 6.32 -22.66 -0.38
CA CYS A 404 6.41 -23.64 -1.48
C CYS A 404 7.04 -24.97 -1.01
N ALA A 405 8.02 -24.91 -0.09
CA ALA A 405 8.64 -26.12 0.46
C ALA A 405 7.68 -26.91 1.35
N GLN A 406 6.85 -26.23 2.14
CA GLN A 406 5.84 -26.86 3.00
C GLN A 406 4.69 -27.49 2.21
N ALA A 407 4.30 -26.93 1.07
CA ALA A 407 3.24 -27.45 0.20
C ALA A 407 3.61 -28.80 -0.46
N GLY A 408 4.89 -29.19 -0.49
CA GLY A 408 5.41 -30.47 -0.97
C GLY A 408 5.28 -30.71 -2.49
N PRO A 409 5.91 -31.76 -3.02
CA PRO A 409 5.88 -32.07 -4.46
C PRO A 409 4.52 -32.64 -4.95
N SER A 410 3.60 -32.98 -4.03
CA SER A 410 2.29 -33.58 -4.36
C SER A 410 1.40 -32.66 -5.21
N THR A 411 1.54 -31.35 -5.04
CA THR A 411 0.76 -30.33 -5.77
C THR A 411 1.23 -30.20 -7.23
N ARG A 412 2.51 -30.44 -7.50
CA ARG A 412 3.08 -30.40 -8.87
C ARG A 412 2.63 -31.59 -9.73
N ALA A 413 2.44 -32.76 -9.11
CA ALA A 413 2.07 -34.00 -9.83
C ALA A 413 0.60 -34.00 -10.29
N MET A 414 -0.32 -33.40 -9.54
CA MET A 414 -1.73 -33.30 -9.91
C MET A 414 -2.02 -32.38 -11.10
N MET A 415 -1.18 -31.36 -11.32
CA MET A 415 -1.34 -30.44 -12.47
C MET A 415 -0.86 -31.01 -13.80
N GLY A 416 -0.06 -32.09 -13.79
CA GLY A 416 0.44 -32.78 -14.99
C GLY A 416 -0.48 -33.88 -15.55
N MET A 417 -1.50 -34.28 -14.81
CA MET A 417 -2.46 -35.29 -15.23
C MET A 417 -3.79 -34.68 -15.67
N ALA A 418 -3.84 -34.10 -16.86
CA ALA A 418 -5.12 -33.93 -17.53
C ALA A 418 -5.67 -35.36 -17.84
N PRO A 419 -6.93 -35.71 -17.51
CA PRO A 419 -7.48 -37.00 -17.88
C PRO A 419 -7.51 -37.07 -19.40
N ALA A 420 -6.81 -38.08 -19.95
CA ALA A 420 -6.92 -38.44 -21.36
C ALA A 420 -8.40 -38.69 -21.68
N MET A 421 -8.98 -37.92 -22.56
CA MET A 421 -10.33 -38.18 -23.06
C MET A 421 -10.38 -39.59 -23.66
N PRO A 422 -11.39 -40.42 -23.30
CA PRO A 422 -11.54 -41.74 -23.90
C PRO A 422 -11.75 -41.59 -25.41
N ALA A 423 -10.98 -42.37 -26.16
CA ALA A 423 -11.06 -42.41 -27.61
C ALA A 423 -12.51 -42.71 -28.06
N THR A 424 -13.06 -41.86 -28.90
CA THR A 424 -14.33 -41.99 -29.56
C THR A 424 -14.39 -43.34 -30.30
N ILE A 425 -15.33 -44.18 -29.90
CA ILE A 425 -15.71 -45.41 -30.60
C ILE A 425 -16.19 -45.01 -32.00
N ARG A 426 -15.40 -45.34 -33.02
CA ARG A 426 -15.86 -45.28 -34.41
C ARG A 426 -16.92 -46.33 -34.60
N SER A 427 -18.18 -45.94 -34.76
CA SER A 427 -19.24 -46.81 -35.26
C SER A 427 -19.03 -47.08 -36.75
N SER A 428 -18.66 -48.31 -37.04
CA SER A 428 -18.70 -48.87 -38.39
C SER A 428 -20.18 -49.09 -38.82
N SER A 429 -20.70 -48.25 -39.70
CA SER A 429 -21.91 -48.55 -40.41
C SER A 429 -21.56 -49.27 -41.69
N ALA A 430 -21.77 -50.60 -41.69
CA ALA A 430 -21.74 -51.46 -42.90
C ALA A 430 -22.98 -51.22 -43.75
N ARG A 431 -22.74 -51.22 -45.04
CA ARG A 431 -23.67 -51.18 -46.14
C ARG A 431 -24.74 -52.31 -46.07
N ALA A 432 -25.94 -51.98 -46.40
CA ALA A 432 -26.80 -52.92 -47.15
C ALA A 432 -27.53 -52.16 -48.25
N ALA A 433 -27.27 -52.54 -49.48
CA ALA A 433 -27.98 -52.15 -50.66
C ALA A 433 -29.18 -53.09 -50.85
N THR A 434 -30.24 -52.61 -51.46
CA THR A 434 -30.91 -53.17 -52.63
C THR A 434 -32.44 -53.26 -52.53
N ARG A 435 -33.07 -52.69 -53.53
CA ARG A 435 -34.33 -53.00 -54.21
C ARG A 435 -35.68 -52.86 -53.51
N ALA A 436 -36.53 -51.96 -53.93
CA ALA A 436 -37.59 -52.00 -54.96
C ALA A 436 -38.18 -50.59 -55.12
#